data_45eaba562d629eb35843b2661cafedcf
#
_entry.id   45eaba562d629eb35843b2661cafedcf
#
_cell.length_a   1.000
_cell.length_b   1.000
_cell.length_c   1.000
_cell.angle_alpha   90.00
_cell.angle_beta   90.00
_cell.angle_gamma   90.00
#
_symmetry.space_group_name_H-M   'P 1'
#
loop_
_entity.id
_entity.type
_entity.pdbx_description
1 polymer ?
#
loop_
_entity_poly.entity_id
_entity_poly.type
_entity_poly.pdbx_seq_one_letter_code
_entity_poly.pdbx_strand_id
1 'polypeptide(L)'
;SFWGVGWIAAACIAYLFIPVYGWHYAFIIGALPAIYVFFIRLHMPESVRYLLSKGKVEEAQKIVDDLEMRLGVKYTGDLKATADDVPTEKPKLKDLWSGKYLARTIMLWIVWFGIVYSYYGIFTWLPAIVYQQGFAFVKTFEYVLLITSAQLPGYFCVAWLVDKLGRKYTLSLFLCMSGVASYFFGQAQSAEMIIFWGCVMSFFNLGAWGVVYTYTPELYPTAIRAMGSGWAAGVGRIGGMAAPLVVGMM
;
A
#
# COMPACT_ATOMS: atom_id res chain seq x y z
N SER A 1 4.10 -5.84 -1.44
CA SER A 1 5.15 -5.85 -2.49
C SER A 1 4.60 -5.60 -3.90
N PHE A 2 3.40 -6.08 -4.26
CA PHE A 2 2.83 -5.88 -5.61
C PHE A 2 2.62 -4.41 -6.00
N TRP A 3 2.39 -3.51 -5.05
CA TRP A 3 2.32 -2.08 -5.33
C TRP A 3 3.63 -1.54 -5.94
N GLY A 4 4.78 -1.86 -5.33
CA GLY A 4 6.09 -1.47 -5.86
C GLY A 4 6.37 -2.07 -7.23
N VAL A 5 6.00 -3.35 -7.45
CA VAL A 5 6.11 -3.99 -8.76
C VAL A 5 5.27 -3.24 -9.81
N GLY A 6 4.05 -2.83 -9.45
CA GLY A 6 3.18 -2.05 -10.34
C GLY A 6 3.79 -0.70 -10.72
N TRP A 7 4.40 0.00 -9.77
CA TRP A 7 5.09 1.27 -10.03
C TRP A 7 6.31 1.09 -10.95
N ILE A 8 7.13 0.06 -10.72
CA ILE A 8 8.27 -0.23 -11.59
C ILE A 8 7.78 -0.59 -12.99
N ALA A 9 6.76 -1.44 -13.10
CA ALA A 9 6.16 -1.78 -14.40
C ALA A 9 5.66 -0.52 -15.14
N ALA A 10 4.97 0.39 -14.44
CA ALA A 10 4.52 1.66 -15.01
C ALA A 10 5.69 2.54 -15.46
N ALA A 11 6.76 2.64 -14.66
CA ALA A 11 7.96 3.39 -15.00
C ALA A 11 8.70 2.76 -16.21
N CYS A 12 8.79 1.43 -16.28
CA CYS A 12 9.35 0.72 -17.44
C CYS A 12 8.53 0.99 -18.71
N ILE A 13 7.19 0.91 -18.61
CA ILE A 13 6.30 1.22 -19.74
C ILE A 13 6.50 2.68 -20.19
N ALA A 14 6.57 3.61 -19.24
CA ALA A 14 6.82 5.01 -19.55
C ALA A 14 8.17 5.21 -20.26
N TYR A 15 9.23 4.60 -19.75
CA TYR A 15 10.59 4.70 -20.31
C TYR A 15 10.69 4.12 -21.72
N LEU A 16 10.08 2.94 -21.96
CA LEU A 16 10.21 2.22 -23.22
C LEU A 16 9.25 2.70 -24.31
N PHE A 17 8.01 3.06 -23.94
CA PHE A 17 6.96 3.31 -24.91
C PHE A 17 6.70 4.80 -25.17
N ILE A 18 6.82 5.68 -24.16
CA ILE A 18 6.50 7.09 -24.35
C ILE A 18 7.39 7.77 -25.38
N PRO A 19 8.73 7.56 -25.41
CA PRO A 19 9.60 8.23 -26.36
C PRO A 19 9.38 7.80 -27.81
N VAL A 20 8.89 6.57 -28.05
CA VAL A 20 8.76 5.97 -29.38
C VAL A 20 7.33 6.06 -29.91
N TYR A 21 6.34 5.74 -29.07
CA TYR A 21 4.94 5.58 -29.47
C TYR A 21 4.01 6.66 -28.89
N GLY A 22 4.51 7.47 -27.96
CA GLY A 22 3.72 8.47 -27.26
C GLY A 22 2.97 7.92 -26.03
N TRP A 23 2.44 8.83 -25.23
CA TRP A 23 1.82 8.52 -23.95
C TRP A 23 0.53 7.70 -24.03
N HIS A 24 -0.21 7.76 -25.15
CA HIS A 24 -1.46 7.03 -25.34
C HIS A 24 -1.28 5.51 -25.19
N TYR A 25 -0.20 4.96 -25.74
CA TYR A 25 0.08 3.53 -25.66
C TYR A 25 0.39 3.07 -24.21
N ALA A 26 1.01 3.92 -23.42
CA ALA A 26 1.24 3.62 -22.02
C ALA A 26 -0.09 3.44 -21.24
N PHE A 27 -1.12 4.25 -21.53
CA PHE A 27 -2.45 4.08 -20.96
C PHE A 27 -3.18 2.82 -21.46
N ILE A 28 -3.06 2.49 -22.76
CA ILE A 28 -3.65 1.26 -23.32
C ILE A 28 -3.05 0.03 -22.63
N ILE A 29 -1.72 -0.02 -22.46
CA ILE A 29 -1.03 -1.11 -21.75
C ILE A 29 -1.47 -1.15 -20.29
N GLY A 30 -1.61 0.01 -19.64
CA GLY A 30 -2.10 0.13 -18.27
C GLY A 30 -3.55 -0.37 -18.07
N ALA A 31 -4.35 -0.46 -19.12
CA ALA A 31 -5.71 -1.01 -19.06
C ALA A 31 -5.75 -2.56 -19.10
N LEU A 32 -4.68 -3.23 -19.58
CA LEU A 32 -4.64 -4.70 -19.70
C LEU A 32 -4.94 -5.45 -18.38
N PRO A 33 -4.43 -5.01 -17.19
CA PRO A 33 -4.78 -5.66 -15.93
C PRO A 33 -6.29 -5.67 -15.62
N ALA A 34 -7.06 -4.69 -16.13
CA ALA A 34 -8.51 -4.67 -15.95
C ALA A 34 -9.20 -5.87 -16.63
N ILE A 35 -8.68 -6.33 -17.75
CA ILE A 35 -9.17 -7.53 -18.46
C ILE A 35 -8.92 -8.77 -17.60
N TYR A 36 -7.77 -8.84 -16.90
CA TYR A 36 -7.43 -9.97 -16.03
C TYR A 36 -8.37 -10.10 -14.82
N VAL A 37 -8.95 -9.01 -14.33
CA VAL A 37 -9.96 -9.04 -13.25
C VAL A 37 -11.16 -9.91 -13.65
N PHE A 38 -11.52 -9.91 -14.92
CA PHE A 38 -12.62 -10.75 -15.44
C PHE A 38 -12.32 -12.25 -15.25
N PHE A 39 -11.09 -12.65 -15.56
CA PHE A 39 -10.64 -14.04 -15.35
C PHE A 39 -10.58 -14.42 -13.87
N ILE A 40 -10.10 -13.53 -13.01
CA ILE A 40 -10.08 -13.75 -11.55
C ILE A 40 -11.49 -14.00 -11.04
N ARG A 41 -12.46 -13.16 -11.42
CA ARG A 41 -13.85 -13.28 -10.98
C ARG A 41 -14.50 -14.62 -11.36
N LEU A 42 -14.12 -15.18 -12.49
CA LEU A 42 -14.65 -16.46 -12.96
C LEU A 42 -14.04 -17.68 -12.25
N HIS A 43 -12.83 -17.57 -11.73
CA HIS A 43 -12.07 -18.72 -11.21
C HIS A 43 -11.84 -18.70 -9.71
N MET A 44 -12.00 -17.53 -9.04
CA MET A 44 -11.81 -17.47 -7.59
C MET A 44 -13.11 -17.82 -6.86
N PRO A 45 -13.07 -18.82 -5.94
CA PRO A 45 -14.18 -19.11 -5.08
C PRO A 45 -14.40 -17.97 -4.07
N GLU A 46 -15.62 -17.87 -3.55
CA GLU A 46 -15.94 -16.92 -2.48
C GLU A 46 -15.26 -17.28 -1.16
N SER A 47 -15.06 -16.32 -0.29
CA SER A 47 -14.45 -16.55 1.02
C SER A 47 -15.32 -17.47 1.90
N VAL A 48 -14.76 -18.58 2.36
CA VAL A 48 -15.42 -19.50 3.31
C VAL A 48 -15.97 -18.76 4.52
N ARG A 49 -15.17 -17.86 5.09
CA ARG A 49 -15.56 -17.06 6.25
C ARG A 49 -16.74 -16.12 5.95
N TYR A 50 -16.78 -15.53 4.78
CA TYR A 50 -17.90 -14.70 4.33
C TYR A 50 -19.17 -15.52 4.17
N LEU A 51 -19.09 -16.70 3.55
CA LEU A 51 -20.24 -17.58 3.40
C LEU A 51 -20.80 -18.03 4.75
N LEU A 52 -19.93 -18.42 5.69
CA LEU A 52 -20.33 -18.76 7.05
C LEU A 52 -20.99 -17.59 7.77
N SER A 53 -20.49 -16.37 7.63
CA SER A 53 -21.09 -15.17 8.22
C SER A 53 -22.47 -14.83 7.62
N LYS A 54 -22.77 -15.34 6.42
CA LYS A 54 -24.08 -15.23 5.75
C LYS A 54 -25.01 -16.44 5.98
N GLY A 55 -24.57 -17.40 6.80
CA GLY A 55 -25.32 -18.64 7.06
C GLY A 55 -25.33 -19.63 5.90
N LYS A 56 -24.51 -19.44 4.87
CA LYS A 56 -24.39 -20.31 3.69
C LYS A 56 -23.39 -21.45 3.93
N VAL A 57 -23.69 -22.29 4.91
CA VAL A 57 -22.78 -23.36 5.37
C VAL A 57 -22.49 -24.39 4.27
N GLU A 58 -23.50 -24.77 3.48
CA GLU A 58 -23.34 -25.75 2.41
C GLU A 58 -22.39 -25.27 1.29
N GLU A 59 -22.50 -23.99 0.91
CA GLU A 59 -21.58 -23.39 -0.09
C GLU A 59 -20.15 -23.31 0.46
N ALA A 60 -20.00 -22.96 1.75
CA ALA A 60 -18.71 -22.95 2.43
C ALA A 60 -18.07 -24.33 2.48
N GLN A 61 -18.88 -25.38 2.80
CA GLN A 61 -18.41 -26.76 2.86
C GLN A 61 -17.88 -27.23 1.49
N LYS A 62 -18.60 -26.96 0.40
CA LYS A 62 -18.15 -27.34 -0.95
C LYS A 62 -16.77 -26.76 -1.31
N ILE A 63 -16.50 -25.51 -0.89
CA ILE A 63 -15.21 -24.88 -1.14
C ILE A 63 -14.12 -25.54 -0.30
N VAL A 64 -14.41 -25.91 0.94
CA VAL A 64 -13.45 -26.62 1.80
C VAL A 64 -13.15 -28.00 1.25
N ASP A 65 -14.19 -28.74 0.85
CA ASP A 65 -14.04 -30.09 0.27
C ASP A 65 -13.18 -30.07 -1.01
N ASP A 66 -13.37 -29.05 -1.89
CA ASP A 66 -12.54 -28.86 -3.08
C ASP A 66 -11.07 -28.54 -2.71
N LEU A 67 -10.85 -27.70 -1.70
CA LEU A 67 -9.52 -27.39 -1.20
C LEU A 67 -8.83 -28.60 -0.56
N GLU A 68 -9.56 -29.39 0.23
CA GLU A 68 -9.07 -30.64 0.82
C GLU A 68 -8.63 -31.62 -0.26
N MET A 69 -9.44 -31.79 -1.28
CA MET A 69 -9.16 -32.69 -2.41
C MET A 69 -7.88 -32.24 -3.15
N ARG A 70 -7.72 -30.93 -3.37
CA ARG A 70 -6.54 -30.36 -4.06
C ARG A 70 -5.26 -30.43 -3.23
N LEU A 71 -5.36 -30.24 -1.92
CA LEU A 71 -4.21 -30.21 -1.01
C LEU A 71 -3.85 -31.60 -0.43
N GLY A 72 -4.73 -32.60 -0.59
CA GLY A 72 -4.54 -33.93 0.00
C GLY A 72 -4.62 -33.95 1.53
N VAL A 73 -5.25 -32.94 2.14
CA VAL A 73 -5.37 -32.77 3.60
C VAL A 73 -6.84 -32.78 3.98
N LYS A 74 -7.23 -33.53 5.00
CA LYS A 74 -8.58 -33.50 5.57
C LYS A 74 -8.65 -32.56 6.76
N TYR A 75 -9.56 -31.58 6.70
CA TYR A 75 -9.89 -30.73 7.84
C TYR A 75 -10.81 -31.52 8.80
N THR A 76 -10.40 -31.65 10.03
CA THR A 76 -11.13 -32.41 11.05
C THR A 76 -12.00 -31.54 11.96
N GLY A 77 -12.08 -30.23 11.68
CA GLY A 77 -12.85 -29.27 12.47
C GLY A 77 -14.28 -29.07 11.94
N ASP A 78 -15.21 -28.78 12.84
CA ASP A 78 -16.55 -28.33 12.46
C ASP A 78 -16.52 -26.96 11.80
N LEU A 79 -17.05 -26.83 10.60
CA LEU A 79 -17.27 -25.55 9.92
C LEU A 79 -18.44 -24.80 10.57
N LYS A 80 -18.21 -24.28 11.77
CA LYS A 80 -19.15 -23.38 12.45
C LYS A 80 -18.54 -22.00 12.46
N ALA A 81 -19.38 -20.98 12.16
CA ALA A 81 -19.00 -19.60 12.46
C ALA A 81 -18.71 -19.52 13.96
N THR A 82 -17.46 -19.23 14.33
CA THR A 82 -17.14 -18.96 15.73
C THR A 82 -17.86 -17.68 16.16
N ALA A 83 -18.23 -17.58 17.43
CA ALA A 83 -18.90 -16.38 17.97
C ALA A 83 -18.13 -15.06 17.66
N ASP A 84 -16.81 -15.15 17.45
CA ASP A 84 -15.96 -14.04 17.02
C ASP A 84 -16.14 -13.67 15.52
N ASP A 85 -16.75 -14.53 14.71
CA ASP A 85 -16.91 -14.33 13.27
C ASP A 85 -18.25 -13.63 12.92
N VAL A 86 -19.22 -13.68 13.81
CA VAL A 86 -20.52 -13.02 13.65
C VAL A 86 -20.55 -11.81 14.58
N PRO A 87 -20.41 -10.57 14.06
CA PRO A 87 -20.57 -9.39 14.89
C PRO A 87 -21.99 -9.39 15.46
N THR A 88 -22.14 -9.50 16.76
CA THR A 88 -23.43 -9.46 17.48
C THR A 88 -24.15 -8.13 17.29
N GLU A 89 -23.41 -7.06 17.02
CA GLU A 89 -23.94 -5.75 16.61
C GLU A 89 -23.13 -5.18 15.45
N LYS A 90 -23.79 -4.41 14.58
CA LYS A 90 -23.09 -3.67 13.52
C LYS A 90 -22.18 -2.62 14.17
N PRO A 91 -20.87 -2.59 13.85
CA PRO A 91 -19.94 -1.63 14.42
C PRO A 91 -20.40 -0.20 14.10
N LYS A 92 -20.38 0.67 15.10
CA LYS A 92 -20.73 2.09 14.98
C LYS A 92 -19.48 2.94 14.98
N LEU A 93 -19.48 4.04 14.24
CA LEU A 93 -18.35 4.97 14.21
C LEU A 93 -17.94 5.46 15.62
N LYS A 94 -18.92 5.59 16.52
CA LYS A 94 -18.68 5.91 17.93
C LYS A 94 -17.71 4.95 18.63
N ASP A 95 -17.65 3.70 18.21
CA ASP A 95 -16.80 2.69 18.85
C ASP A 95 -15.31 3.01 18.68
N LEU A 96 -14.94 3.68 17.57
CA LEU A 96 -13.57 4.16 17.34
C LEU A 96 -13.18 5.33 18.25
N TRP A 97 -14.17 6.09 18.71
CA TRP A 97 -13.98 7.25 19.58
C TRP A 97 -14.19 6.92 21.07
N SER A 98 -14.43 5.65 21.39
CA SER A 98 -14.46 5.22 22.80
C SER A 98 -13.10 5.44 23.45
N GLY A 99 -13.07 5.78 24.75
CA GLY A 99 -11.82 6.12 25.45
C GLY A 99 -10.69 5.08 25.29
N LYS A 100 -11.05 3.82 25.10
CA LYS A 100 -10.09 2.71 24.88
C LYS A 100 -9.37 2.79 23.53
N TYR A 101 -10.03 3.28 22.46
CA TYR A 101 -9.49 3.28 21.09
C TYR A 101 -9.16 4.68 20.59
N LEU A 102 -9.60 5.74 21.27
CA LEU A 102 -9.43 7.14 20.86
C LEU A 102 -7.98 7.47 20.49
N ALA A 103 -7.05 7.22 21.40
CA ALA A 103 -5.63 7.53 21.17
C ALA A 103 -5.05 6.76 19.98
N ARG A 104 -5.44 5.48 19.82
CA ARG A 104 -5.00 4.64 18.68
C ARG A 104 -5.56 5.15 17.37
N THR A 105 -6.83 5.55 17.35
CA THR A 105 -7.51 6.08 16.17
C THR A 105 -6.88 7.39 15.72
N ILE A 106 -6.65 8.34 16.64
CA ILE A 106 -5.99 9.61 16.32
C ILE A 106 -4.57 9.37 15.79
N MET A 107 -3.78 8.54 16.49
CA MET A 107 -2.42 8.20 16.06
C MET A 107 -2.42 7.61 14.64
N LEU A 108 -3.29 6.65 14.37
CA LEU A 108 -3.37 6.04 13.03
C LEU A 108 -3.80 7.03 11.96
N TRP A 109 -4.73 7.92 12.25
CA TRP A 109 -5.15 8.94 11.30
C TRP A 109 -4.02 9.90 10.95
N ILE A 110 -3.22 10.32 11.96
CA ILE A 110 -2.03 11.15 11.73
C ILE A 110 -0.99 10.39 10.89
N VAL A 111 -0.71 9.14 11.23
CA VAL A 111 0.26 8.30 10.49
C VAL A 111 -0.20 8.09 9.05
N TRP A 112 -1.46 7.73 8.84
CA TRP A 112 -2.01 7.52 7.49
C TRP A 112 -2.02 8.81 6.68
N PHE A 113 -2.44 9.93 7.28
CA PHE A 113 -2.38 11.23 6.61
C PHE A 113 -0.94 11.58 6.20
N GLY A 114 0.00 11.47 7.12
CA GLY A 114 1.40 11.82 6.88
C GLY A 114 2.07 10.95 5.81
N ILE A 115 1.90 9.61 5.87
CA ILE A 115 2.51 8.72 4.90
C ILE A 115 1.91 8.88 3.51
N VAL A 116 0.59 9.06 3.40
CA VAL A 116 -0.09 9.27 2.12
C VAL A 116 0.28 10.65 1.55
N TYR A 117 0.29 11.68 2.40
CA TYR A 117 0.72 13.03 2.01
C TYR A 117 2.14 13.03 1.46
N SER A 118 3.10 12.44 2.19
CA SER A 118 4.50 12.40 1.75
C SER A 118 4.66 11.62 0.44
N TYR A 119 4.01 10.46 0.34
CA TYR A 119 4.11 9.62 -0.86
C TYR A 119 3.57 10.34 -2.10
N TYR A 120 2.33 10.79 -2.07
CA TYR A 120 1.73 11.44 -3.25
C TYR A 120 2.33 12.83 -3.53
N GLY A 121 2.74 13.58 -2.49
CA GLY A 121 3.41 14.86 -2.68
C GLY A 121 4.74 14.73 -3.42
N ILE A 122 5.52 13.72 -3.08
CA ILE A 122 6.84 13.51 -3.69
C ILE A 122 6.72 12.80 -5.05
N PHE A 123 6.10 11.61 -5.06
CA PHE A 123 6.15 10.75 -6.25
C PHE A 123 5.30 11.24 -7.43
N THR A 124 4.25 12.03 -7.18
CA THR A 124 3.48 12.67 -8.25
C THR A 124 4.31 13.70 -9.00
N TRP A 125 5.12 14.47 -8.27
CA TRP A 125 5.93 15.55 -8.85
C TRP A 125 7.37 15.12 -9.18
N LEU A 126 7.78 13.91 -8.80
CA LEU A 126 9.14 13.43 -9.02
C LEU A 126 9.63 13.60 -10.47
N PRO A 127 8.87 13.22 -11.52
CA PRO A 127 9.31 13.45 -12.89
C PRO A 127 9.48 14.94 -13.23
N ALA A 128 8.56 15.79 -12.75
CA ALA A 128 8.65 17.23 -12.98
C ALA A 128 9.84 17.87 -12.26
N ILE A 129 10.08 17.46 -11.00
CA ILE A 129 11.22 17.95 -10.21
C ILE A 129 12.54 17.59 -10.89
N VAL A 130 12.70 16.33 -11.32
CA VAL A 130 13.91 15.88 -12.04
C VAL A 130 14.06 16.62 -13.37
N TYR A 131 13.00 16.83 -14.11
CA TYR A 131 13.03 17.58 -15.37
C TYR A 131 13.41 19.06 -15.17
N GLN A 132 12.89 19.71 -14.14
CA GLN A 132 13.22 21.11 -13.80
C GLN A 132 14.68 21.31 -13.40
N GLN A 133 15.36 20.26 -12.94
CA GLN A 133 16.80 20.27 -12.68
C GLN A 133 17.66 20.25 -13.96
N GLY A 134 17.04 20.34 -15.14
CA GLY A 134 17.73 20.45 -16.43
C GLY A 134 18.07 19.14 -17.11
N PHE A 135 17.52 18.01 -16.63
CA PHE A 135 17.75 16.70 -17.28
C PHE A 135 16.88 16.53 -18.51
N ALA A 136 17.44 15.89 -19.56
CA ALA A 136 16.68 15.55 -20.75
C ALA A 136 15.48 14.66 -20.40
N PHE A 137 14.37 14.81 -21.13
CA PHE A 137 13.11 14.10 -20.90
C PHE A 137 13.29 12.58 -20.74
N VAL A 138 14.08 11.94 -21.61
CA VAL A 138 14.35 10.50 -21.54
C VAL A 138 15.11 10.12 -20.26
N LYS A 139 16.12 10.91 -19.87
CA LYS A 139 16.87 10.69 -18.61
C LYS A 139 16.02 10.87 -17.38
N THR A 140 15.00 11.72 -17.42
CA THR A 140 14.04 11.87 -16.34
C THR A 140 13.33 10.55 -16.03
N PHE A 141 12.87 9.82 -17.06
CA PHE A 141 12.22 8.51 -16.84
C PHE A 141 13.21 7.44 -16.33
N GLU A 142 14.46 7.47 -16.78
CA GLU A 142 15.53 6.58 -16.28
C GLU A 142 15.73 6.80 -14.77
N TYR A 143 15.86 8.06 -14.33
CA TYR A 143 16.06 8.38 -12.91
C TYR A 143 14.83 8.02 -12.06
N VAL A 144 13.63 8.28 -12.56
CA VAL A 144 12.39 7.86 -11.89
C VAL A 144 12.34 6.34 -11.76
N LEU A 145 12.74 5.59 -12.79
CA LEU A 145 12.81 4.14 -12.75
C LEU A 145 13.80 3.65 -11.69
N LEU A 146 15.00 4.23 -11.63
CA LEU A 146 16.01 3.89 -10.62
C LEU A 146 15.52 4.16 -9.21
N ILE A 147 14.99 5.36 -8.97
CA ILE A 147 14.45 5.77 -7.66
C ILE A 147 13.30 4.88 -7.23
N THR A 148 12.38 4.56 -8.11
CA THR A 148 11.23 3.71 -7.77
C THR A 148 11.62 2.24 -7.61
N SER A 149 12.66 1.77 -8.27
CA SER A 149 13.18 0.40 -8.10
C SER A 149 13.70 0.15 -6.69
N ALA A 150 14.23 1.18 -6.01
CA ALA A 150 14.66 1.10 -4.62
C ALA A 150 13.52 0.80 -3.62
N GLN A 151 12.27 0.88 -4.05
CA GLN A 151 11.10 0.53 -3.25
C GLN A 151 11.03 -0.97 -2.93
N LEU A 152 11.44 -1.83 -3.87
CA LEU A 152 11.36 -3.28 -3.68
C LEU A 152 12.22 -3.78 -2.51
N PRO A 153 13.53 -3.49 -2.45
CA PRO A 153 14.33 -3.90 -1.32
C PRO A 153 13.83 -3.33 0.01
N GLY A 154 13.17 -2.15 0.01
CA GLY A 154 12.51 -1.59 1.18
C GLY A 154 11.43 -2.51 1.77
N TYR A 155 10.60 -3.12 0.93
CA TYR A 155 9.59 -4.09 1.39
C TYR A 155 10.20 -5.34 2.01
N PHE A 156 11.26 -5.90 1.41
CA PHE A 156 11.92 -7.09 1.95
C PHE A 156 12.63 -6.79 3.27
N CYS A 157 13.33 -5.66 3.33
CA CYS A 157 13.99 -5.21 4.54
C CYS A 157 13.00 -5.01 5.68
N VAL A 158 11.87 -4.36 5.42
CA VAL A 158 10.83 -4.13 6.41
C VAL A 158 10.19 -5.44 6.88
N ALA A 159 9.91 -6.39 5.99
CA ALA A 159 9.34 -7.68 6.36
C ALA A 159 10.23 -8.40 7.39
N TRP A 160 11.54 -8.42 7.13
CA TRP A 160 12.52 -8.99 8.05
C TRP A 160 12.64 -8.20 9.36
N LEU A 161 12.60 -6.87 9.29
CA LEU A 161 12.82 -6.01 10.45
C LEU A 161 11.61 -5.99 11.41
N VAL A 162 10.40 -6.12 10.87
CA VAL A 162 9.16 -6.22 11.65
C VAL A 162 9.18 -7.43 12.57
N ASP A 163 9.76 -8.55 12.14
CA ASP A 163 9.86 -9.75 12.96
C ASP A 163 10.91 -9.61 14.09
N LYS A 164 11.94 -8.79 13.87
CA LYS A 164 13.01 -8.57 14.87
C LYS A 164 12.74 -7.44 15.85
N LEU A 165 12.33 -6.27 15.36
CA LEU A 165 12.15 -5.04 16.14
C LEU A 165 10.69 -4.78 16.52
N GLY A 166 9.75 -5.51 15.87
CA GLY A 166 8.33 -5.26 16.03
C GLY A 166 7.83 -4.08 15.17
N ARG A 167 6.50 -4.00 15.04
CA ARG A 167 5.83 -3.06 14.13
C ARG A 167 6.07 -1.60 14.47
N LYS A 168 5.95 -1.24 15.75
CA LYS A 168 6.05 0.15 16.22
C LYS A 168 7.42 0.78 15.92
N TYR A 169 8.49 0.10 16.33
CA TYR A 169 9.84 0.64 16.15
C TYR A 169 10.27 0.67 14.70
N THR A 170 9.94 -0.37 13.94
CA THR A 170 10.20 -0.42 12.49
C THR A 170 9.49 0.71 11.76
N LEU A 171 8.19 0.94 12.06
CA LEU A 171 7.44 2.04 11.46
C LEU A 171 8.06 3.40 11.78
N SER A 172 8.37 3.65 13.06
CA SER A 172 8.96 4.92 13.49
C SER A 172 10.31 5.17 12.82
N LEU A 173 11.18 4.15 12.77
CA LEU A 173 12.48 4.24 12.10
C LEU A 173 12.33 4.59 10.60
N PHE A 174 11.46 3.88 9.90
CA PHE A 174 11.28 4.07 8.47
C PHE A 174 10.66 5.43 8.14
N LEU A 175 9.69 5.91 8.93
CA LEU A 175 9.13 7.25 8.76
C LEU A 175 10.16 8.35 9.04
N CYS A 176 10.94 8.23 10.13
CA CYS A 176 12.01 9.18 10.44
C CYS A 176 13.06 9.23 9.32
N MET A 177 13.55 8.07 8.88
CA MET A 177 14.56 8.00 7.82
C MET A 177 14.02 8.49 6.47
N SER A 178 12.75 8.23 6.16
CA SER A 178 12.09 8.80 4.98
C SER A 178 12.04 10.33 5.05
N GLY A 179 11.73 10.90 6.22
CA GLY A 179 11.72 12.35 6.42
C GLY A 179 13.10 12.98 6.25
N VAL A 180 14.14 12.38 6.85
CA VAL A 180 15.53 12.81 6.69
C VAL A 180 15.97 12.75 5.23
N ALA A 181 15.69 11.63 4.55
CA ALA A 181 16.03 11.46 3.14
C ALA A 181 15.29 12.47 2.25
N SER A 182 14.03 12.76 2.54
CA SER A 182 13.25 13.79 1.81
C SER A 182 13.84 15.19 1.97
N TYR A 183 14.33 15.52 3.16
CA TYR A 183 15.00 16.81 3.40
C TYR A 183 16.26 16.94 2.55
N PHE A 184 17.15 15.94 2.56
CA PHE A 184 18.36 15.97 1.74
C PHE A 184 18.07 15.88 0.25
N PHE A 185 17.01 15.17 -0.15
CA PHE A 185 16.54 15.17 -1.54
C PHE A 185 16.17 16.59 -2.01
N GLY A 186 15.47 17.36 -1.16
CA GLY A 186 15.12 18.75 -1.45
C GLY A 186 16.33 19.71 -1.54
N GLN A 187 17.46 19.35 -0.92
CA GLN A 187 18.71 20.11 -0.97
C GLN A 187 19.68 19.64 -2.09
N ALA A 188 19.31 18.60 -2.84
CA ALA A 188 20.19 17.99 -3.84
C ALA A 188 20.39 18.95 -5.05
N GLN A 189 21.65 19.26 -5.36
CA GLN A 189 22.03 20.13 -6.46
C GLN A 189 22.72 19.36 -7.62
N SER A 190 22.99 18.08 -7.45
CA SER A 190 23.60 17.23 -8.46
C SER A 190 22.74 16.00 -8.77
N ALA A 191 22.88 15.48 -10.00
CA ALA A 191 22.20 14.25 -10.42
C ALA A 191 22.45 13.08 -9.48
N GLU A 192 23.68 12.91 -9.04
CA GLU A 192 24.08 11.83 -8.13
C GLU A 192 23.38 11.94 -6.78
N MET A 193 23.30 13.15 -6.22
CA MET A 193 22.59 13.41 -4.96
C MET A 193 21.08 13.18 -5.10
N ILE A 194 20.48 13.59 -6.23
CA ILE A 194 19.06 13.36 -6.51
C ILE A 194 18.76 11.87 -6.57
N ILE A 195 19.55 11.10 -7.29
CA ILE A 195 19.38 9.65 -7.40
C ILE A 195 19.61 8.99 -6.04
N PHE A 196 20.71 9.30 -5.36
CA PHE A 196 21.03 8.69 -4.07
C PHE A 196 19.95 8.94 -3.02
N TRP A 197 19.62 10.21 -2.74
CA TRP A 197 18.61 10.55 -1.75
C TRP A 197 17.21 10.16 -2.17
N GLY A 198 16.91 10.18 -3.48
CA GLY A 198 15.69 9.67 -4.04
C GLY A 198 15.51 8.17 -3.80
N CYS A 199 16.56 7.37 -4.01
CA CYS A 199 16.56 5.94 -3.72
C CYS A 199 16.39 5.67 -2.21
N VAL A 200 17.13 6.38 -1.35
CA VAL A 200 17.02 6.25 0.11
C VAL A 200 15.61 6.60 0.58
N MET A 201 15.06 7.69 0.09
CA MET A 201 13.69 8.12 0.39
C MET A 201 12.66 7.08 -0.06
N SER A 202 12.77 6.57 -1.29
CA SER A 202 11.89 5.54 -1.83
C SER A 202 11.93 4.25 -1.02
N PHE A 203 13.12 3.81 -0.65
CA PHE A 203 13.33 2.62 0.18
C PHE A 203 12.59 2.72 1.52
N PHE A 204 12.81 3.81 2.26
CA PHE A 204 12.20 3.98 3.57
C PHE A 204 10.71 4.30 3.51
N ASN A 205 10.27 5.13 2.58
CA ASN A 205 8.86 5.51 2.47
C ASN A 205 8.00 4.28 2.17
N LEU A 206 8.37 3.47 1.17
CA LEU A 206 7.58 2.30 0.80
C LEU A 206 7.70 1.15 1.81
N GLY A 207 8.84 1.03 2.49
CA GLY A 207 8.96 0.14 3.64
C GLY A 207 7.97 0.52 4.75
N ALA A 208 7.84 1.81 5.07
CA ALA A 208 6.85 2.30 6.03
C ALA A 208 5.41 1.93 5.63
N TRP A 209 5.07 2.00 4.33
CA TRP A 209 3.78 1.54 3.81
C TRP A 209 3.50 0.06 4.14
N GLY A 210 4.50 -0.81 3.98
CA GLY A 210 4.38 -2.22 4.35
C GLY A 210 3.99 -2.41 5.81
N VAL A 211 4.60 -1.65 6.72
CA VAL A 211 4.29 -1.73 8.15
C VAL A 211 2.91 -1.15 8.47
N VAL A 212 2.55 0.00 7.90
CA VAL A 212 1.26 0.64 8.17
C VAL A 212 0.09 -0.27 7.83
N TYR A 213 0.15 -0.97 6.68
CA TYR A 213 -0.89 -1.91 6.27
C TYR A 213 -1.03 -3.12 7.21
N THR A 214 0.05 -3.60 7.77
CA THR A 214 0.02 -4.73 8.73
C THR A 214 -0.35 -4.27 10.13
N TYR A 215 0.19 -3.15 10.59
CA TYR A 215 0.01 -2.65 11.93
C TYR A 215 -1.40 -2.09 12.19
N THR A 216 -2.00 -1.42 11.21
CA THR A 216 -3.32 -0.79 11.37
C THR A 216 -4.42 -1.79 11.80
N PRO A 217 -4.61 -2.94 11.12
CA PRO A 217 -5.63 -3.90 11.53
C PRO A 217 -5.32 -4.62 12.84
N GLU A 218 -4.05 -4.72 13.25
CA GLU A 218 -3.65 -5.34 14.51
C GLU A 218 -4.05 -4.50 15.74
N LEU A 219 -4.23 -3.19 15.57
CA LEU A 219 -4.58 -2.28 16.68
C LEU A 219 -6.07 -2.32 17.05
N TYR A 220 -6.90 -2.93 16.22
CA TYR A 220 -8.33 -3.02 16.46
C TYR A 220 -8.80 -4.46 16.64
N PRO A 221 -9.77 -4.72 17.54
CA PRO A 221 -10.42 -6.02 17.64
C PRO A 221 -11.20 -6.35 16.36
N THR A 222 -11.43 -7.63 16.11
CA THR A 222 -12.05 -8.13 14.88
C THR A 222 -13.36 -7.41 14.53
N ALA A 223 -14.21 -7.12 15.53
CA ALA A 223 -15.50 -6.49 15.33
C ALA A 223 -15.42 -5.10 14.65
N ILE A 224 -14.43 -4.27 15.00
CA ILE A 224 -14.30 -2.90 14.47
C ILE A 224 -13.08 -2.73 13.56
N ARG A 225 -12.31 -3.80 13.30
CA ARG A 225 -11.05 -3.78 12.53
C ARG A 225 -11.21 -3.22 11.13
N ALA A 226 -12.20 -3.71 10.39
CA ALA A 226 -12.45 -3.26 9.02
C ALA A 226 -12.84 -1.78 8.98
N MET A 227 -13.68 -1.33 9.92
CA MET A 227 -14.10 0.06 10.03
C MET A 227 -12.93 0.96 10.44
N GLY A 228 -12.14 0.57 11.45
CA GLY A 228 -10.99 1.35 11.92
C GLY A 228 -9.91 1.50 10.83
N SER A 229 -9.59 0.42 10.12
CA SER A 229 -8.64 0.44 9.00
C SER A 229 -9.18 1.26 7.82
N GLY A 230 -10.45 1.13 7.50
CA GLY A 230 -11.10 1.87 6.42
C GLY A 230 -11.09 3.39 6.66
N TRP A 231 -11.45 3.82 7.88
CA TRP A 231 -11.41 5.24 8.25
C TRP A 231 -10.00 5.81 8.28
N ALA A 232 -9.03 5.06 8.83
CA ALA A 232 -7.63 5.49 8.80
C ALA A 232 -7.12 5.70 7.36
N ALA A 233 -7.38 4.73 6.47
CA ALA A 233 -7.05 4.86 5.05
C ALA A 233 -7.83 6.00 4.37
N GLY A 234 -9.11 6.22 4.73
CA GLY A 234 -9.93 7.32 4.23
C GLY A 234 -9.35 8.69 4.59
N VAL A 235 -8.95 8.89 5.84
CA VAL A 235 -8.26 10.12 6.28
C VAL A 235 -6.92 10.29 5.53
N GLY A 236 -6.18 9.21 5.32
CA GLY A 236 -4.97 9.23 4.50
C GLY A 236 -5.24 9.77 3.09
N ARG A 237 -6.37 9.43 2.45
CA ARG A 237 -6.73 9.93 1.11
C ARG A 237 -6.89 11.45 1.06
N ILE A 238 -7.33 12.07 2.16
CA ILE A 238 -7.38 13.56 2.25
C ILE A 238 -5.96 14.12 2.10
N GLY A 239 -4.96 13.51 2.78
CA GLY A 239 -3.55 13.86 2.62
C GLY A 239 -3.06 13.69 1.18
N GLY A 240 -3.45 12.58 0.52
CA GLY A 240 -3.10 12.31 -0.87
C GLY A 240 -3.71 13.28 -1.89
N MET A 241 -4.87 13.84 -1.60
CA MET A 241 -5.48 14.90 -2.43
C MET A 241 -4.82 16.26 -2.18
N ALA A 242 -4.53 16.56 -0.92
CA ALA A 242 -3.94 17.84 -0.54
C ALA A 242 -2.48 17.98 -1.01
N ALA A 243 -1.68 16.90 -0.93
CA ALA A 243 -0.25 16.97 -1.17
C ALA A 243 0.13 17.42 -2.58
N PRO A 244 -0.41 16.88 -3.69
CA PRO A 244 -0.07 17.35 -5.03
C PRO A 244 -0.47 18.81 -5.27
N LEU A 245 -1.57 19.26 -4.65
CA LEU A 245 -2.02 20.66 -4.76
C LEU A 245 -1.07 21.60 -4.04
N VAL A 246 -0.69 21.28 -2.82
CA VAL A 246 0.23 22.11 -2.03
C VAL A 246 1.61 22.18 -2.70
N VAL A 247 2.16 21.05 -3.14
CA VAL A 247 3.46 21.00 -3.83
C VAL A 247 3.40 21.73 -5.17
N GLY A 248 2.28 21.66 -5.90
CA GLY A 248 2.11 22.37 -7.18
C GLY A 248 1.94 23.89 -7.05
N MET A 249 1.68 24.41 -5.84
CA MET A 249 1.61 25.84 -5.54
C MET A 249 2.95 26.43 -5.08
N MET A 250 3.92 25.60 -4.74
CA MET A 250 5.26 25.98 -4.29
C MET A 250 6.24 26.06 -5.45
#